data_50584d8aa066677f98afe485c86d1cd7
#
_entry.id   50584d8aa066677f98afe485c86d1cd7
#
_cell.length_a   1.000
_cell.length_b   1.000
_cell.length_c   1.000
_cell.angle_alpha   90.00
_cell.angle_beta   90.00
_cell.angle_gamma   90.00
#
_symmetry.space_group_name_H-M   'P 1'
#
loop_
_entity.id
_entity.type
_entity.pdbx_description
1 polymer ?
#
loop_
_entity_poly.entity_id
_entity_poly.type
_entity_poly.pdbx_seq_one_letter_code
_entity_poly.pdbx_strand_id
1 'polypeptide(L)'
;MGDAGAVPHEPSTTDAAVGSETALAAATLAGLEGMGMGLLARWCADPGPHEAIDRLRRLRSPVCGDVEPERWRTWQGQVASCDAVARTAERLAAADARAVMPGEEGYPTRLSDDPRAPAVLLRRGRGAGPDEHDATVAIIGTRRASQVGREVAAELGAELAGRSITVLSGLARGIDAAAHRGALAVEATVAIGVIGCGPDVIYPPEHRRLWEEVAAGGGLLGEWPPGIPPNAWRFPARNRLLAALADVVVVVESARSGGSMHTVREAIDRSRPVLAVPGSVRSRASEGTNMLISEGCDPCVDVLDVLTALSRQASSCPPVPRRQRPPSQTPLFDLTAEIGDKPGPRTDGEPDNDPGSGAGQGSVPAGDGSHATGEGFDPIETAVLDAAGWQRVSLERIADALDSVQVDVSLVDVAAAVGRLCHRGALVEREGWFEATGRGS
;
A
#
# COMPACT_ATOMS: atom_id res chain seq x y z
N MET A 1 23.71 56.74 -10.87
CA MET A 1 22.97 55.89 -9.93
C MET A 1 22.44 54.75 -10.74
N GLY A 2 23.19 53.65 -10.72
CA GLY A 2 22.95 52.51 -11.56
C GLY A 2 22.01 51.53 -10.84
N ASP A 3 20.98 51.16 -11.56
CA ASP A 3 20.03 50.12 -11.22
C ASP A 3 20.73 48.77 -11.40
N ALA A 4 20.95 48.07 -10.30
CA ALA A 4 21.52 46.72 -10.30
C ALA A 4 20.37 45.75 -10.58
N GLY A 5 20.18 45.41 -11.85
CA GLY A 5 19.27 44.35 -12.28
C GLY A 5 19.65 43.04 -11.64
N ALA A 6 18.73 42.46 -10.86
CA ALA A 6 18.86 41.11 -10.33
C ALA A 6 18.95 40.12 -11.51
N VAL A 7 20.08 39.46 -11.64
CA VAL A 7 20.29 38.34 -12.57
C VAL A 7 19.42 37.20 -12.10
N PRO A 8 18.49 36.64 -12.94
CA PRO A 8 17.77 35.44 -12.56
C PRO A 8 18.77 34.28 -12.39
N HIS A 9 18.71 33.64 -11.25
CA HIS A 9 19.50 32.46 -10.95
C HIS A 9 19.05 31.34 -11.89
N GLU A 10 19.88 31.00 -12.88
CA GLU A 10 19.67 29.79 -13.67
C GLU A 10 19.77 28.58 -12.73
N PRO A 11 18.80 27.64 -12.73
CA PRO A 11 18.88 26.45 -11.89
C PRO A 11 20.14 25.67 -12.24
N SER A 12 20.87 25.24 -11.22
CA SER A 12 22.07 24.41 -11.43
C SER A 12 21.65 23.10 -12.11
N THR A 13 22.48 22.57 -13.00
CA THR A 13 22.24 21.32 -13.72
C THR A 13 22.01 20.13 -12.79
N THR A 14 22.37 20.24 -11.51
CA THR A 14 22.16 19.24 -10.46
C THR A 14 20.71 19.26 -9.95
N ASP A 15 20.06 20.43 -9.91
CA ASP A 15 18.67 20.56 -9.40
C ASP A 15 17.65 19.94 -10.35
N ALA A 16 17.88 20.03 -11.64
CA ALA A 16 17.00 19.40 -12.66
C ALA A 16 17.03 17.85 -12.59
N ALA A 17 18.11 17.26 -12.04
CA ALA A 17 18.28 15.81 -11.93
C ALA A 17 17.48 15.19 -10.78
N VAL A 18 17.23 15.94 -9.69
CA VAL A 18 16.61 15.41 -8.44
C VAL A 18 15.18 15.91 -8.23
N GLY A 19 14.71 16.87 -9.02
CA GLY A 19 13.35 17.41 -8.99
C GLY A 19 13.33 18.94 -9.04
N SER A 20 12.14 19.51 -9.26
CA SER A 20 11.94 20.97 -9.20
C SER A 20 12.18 21.50 -7.78
N GLU A 21 12.48 22.81 -7.64
CA GLU A 21 12.58 23.44 -6.33
C GLU A 21 11.32 23.21 -5.47
N THR A 22 10.15 23.26 -6.10
CA THR A 22 8.86 23.04 -5.43
C THR A 22 8.74 21.60 -4.95
N ALA A 23 9.13 20.61 -5.77
CA ALA A 23 9.13 19.21 -5.37
C ALA A 23 10.13 18.91 -4.24
N LEU A 24 11.29 19.58 -4.26
CA LEU A 24 12.29 19.46 -3.20
C LEU A 24 11.79 20.06 -1.87
N ALA A 25 11.10 21.19 -1.94
CA ALA A 25 10.46 21.79 -0.74
C ALA A 25 9.35 20.87 -0.21
N ALA A 26 8.51 20.30 -1.08
CA ALA A 26 7.47 19.34 -0.69
C ALA A 26 8.08 18.05 -0.07
N ALA A 27 9.16 17.53 -0.66
CA ALA A 27 9.91 16.39 -0.11
C ALA A 27 10.53 16.70 1.26
N THR A 28 10.99 17.94 1.46
CA THR A 28 11.52 18.41 2.76
C THR A 28 10.40 18.38 3.82
N LEU A 29 9.21 18.88 3.50
CA LEU A 29 8.04 18.81 4.38
C LEU A 29 7.61 17.37 4.67
N ALA A 30 7.62 16.50 3.65
CA ALA A 30 7.31 15.07 3.80
C ALA A 30 8.26 14.35 4.77
N GLY A 31 9.49 14.85 4.91
CA GLY A 31 10.52 14.35 5.84
C GLY A 31 10.36 14.81 7.28
N LEU A 32 9.47 15.73 7.58
CA LEU A 32 9.25 16.22 8.94
C LEU A 32 8.68 15.12 9.83
N GLU A 33 9.18 15.04 11.05
CA GLU A 33 8.79 13.99 12.00
C GLU A 33 7.27 14.00 12.25
N GLY A 34 6.61 12.87 11.97
CA GLY A 34 5.16 12.74 12.13
C GLY A 34 4.32 13.55 11.15
N MET A 35 4.90 14.04 10.04
CA MET A 35 4.12 14.67 8.97
C MET A 35 3.13 13.68 8.39
N GLY A 36 1.84 13.99 8.48
CA GLY A 36 0.77 13.20 7.89
C GLY A 36 0.52 13.58 6.44
N MET A 37 0.17 12.59 5.59
CA MET A 37 -0.04 12.81 4.15
C MET A 37 -1.16 13.83 3.88
N GLY A 38 -2.25 13.82 4.66
CA GLY A 38 -3.33 14.80 4.52
C GLY A 38 -2.91 16.24 4.84
N LEU A 39 -2.08 16.42 5.87
CA LEU A 39 -1.54 17.74 6.21
C LEU A 39 -0.54 18.21 5.16
N LEU A 40 0.34 17.31 4.70
CA LEU A 40 1.28 17.59 3.63
C LEU A 40 0.54 18.03 2.36
N ALA A 41 -0.51 17.31 1.96
CA ALA A 41 -1.30 17.65 0.78
C ALA A 41 -1.92 19.06 0.90
N ARG A 42 -2.52 19.38 2.06
CA ARG A 42 -3.06 20.73 2.31
C ARG A 42 -1.98 21.80 2.23
N TRP A 43 -0.81 21.59 2.83
CA TRP A 43 0.26 22.57 2.84
C TRP A 43 0.93 22.75 1.47
N CYS A 44 0.95 21.68 0.67
CA CYS A 44 1.43 21.79 -0.71
C CYS A 44 0.43 22.50 -1.62
N ALA A 45 -0.89 22.38 -1.35
CA ALA A 45 -1.92 23.07 -2.09
C ALA A 45 -2.04 24.57 -1.70
N ASP A 46 -2.04 24.85 -0.39
CA ASP A 46 -2.14 26.19 0.20
C ASP A 46 -1.44 26.20 1.57
N PRO A 47 -0.41 27.00 1.78
CA PRO A 47 0.11 28.12 0.96
C PRO A 47 1.12 27.73 -0.13
N GLY A 48 1.39 26.46 -0.32
CA GLY A 48 2.48 25.94 -1.12
C GLY A 48 3.70 25.56 -0.28
N PRO A 49 4.55 24.62 -0.75
CA PRO A 49 5.59 24.03 0.08
C PRO A 49 6.68 25.02 0.51
N HIS A 50 7.05 25.98 -0.31
CA HIS A 50 8.04 27.01 0.03
C HIS A 50 7.52 27.93 1.15
N GLU A 51 6.32 28.47 0.97
CA GLU A 51 5.70 29.35 1.97
C GLU A 51 5.43 28.59 3.28
N ALA A 52 5.08 27.29 3.21
CA ALA A 52 4.92 26.45 4.40
C ALA A 52 6.23 26.33 5.19
N ILE A 53 7.36 26.11 4.52
CA ILE A 53 8.69 26.09 5.16
C ILE A 53 9.03 27.46 5.75
N ASP A 54 8.75 28.52 5.04
CA ASP A 54 9.00 29.89 5.51
C ASP A 54 8.12 30.26 6.72
N ARG A 55 6.87 29.82 6.76
CA ARG A 55 6.01 29.97 7.95
C ARG A 55 6.55 29.20 9.14
N LEU A 56 7.02 27.95 8.95
CA LEU A 56 7.70 27.19 10.00
C LEU A 56 8.89 27.98 10.56
N ARG A 57 9.67 28.63 9.73
CA ARG A 57 10.86 29.41 10.17
C ARG A 57 10.50 30.71 10.91
N ARG A 58 9.48 31.42 10.46
CA ARG A 58 9.15 32.79 10.94
C ARG A 58 8.15 32.80 12.09
N LEU A 59 7.16 31.90 12.13
CA LEU A 59 6.06 31.96 13.08
C LEU A 59 6.40 31.24 14.38
N ARG A 60 6.04 31.86 15.51
CA ARG A 60 6.29 31.26 16.84
C ARG A 60 5.32 30.12 17.20
N SER A 61 4.18 30.04 16.51
CA SER A 61 3.16 29.03 16.72
C SER A 61 2.39 28.73 15.43
N PRO A 62 1.72 27.58 15.30
CA PRO A 62 0.90 27.29 14.13
C PRO A 62 -0.22 28.31 13.97
N VAL A 63 -0.51 28.70 12.72
CA VAL A 63 -1.59 29.66 12.39
C VAL A 63 -2.96 29.00 12.53
N CYS A 64 -3.04 27.68 12.38
CA CYS A 64 -4.25 26.88 12.53
C CYS A 64 -4.02 25.83 13.64
N GLY A 65 -5.05 25.51 14.41
CA GLY A 65 -5.01 24.50 15.47
C GLY A 65 -4.73 23.05 15.02
N ASP A 66 -4.31 22.85 13.77
CA ASP A 66 -4.06 21.57 13.14
C ASP A 66 -2.74 20.90 13.56
N VAL A 67 -1.86 21.62 14.26
CA VAL A 67 -0.55 21.13 14.66
C VAL A 67 -0.29 21.47 16.12
N GLU A 68 0.00 20.47 16.92
CA GLU A 68 0.38 20.65 18.33
C GLU A 68 1.63 21.54 18.49
N PRO A 69 1.68 22.44 19.48
CA PRO A 69 2.78 23.39 19.67
C PRO A 69 4.15 22.74 19.81
N GLU A 70 4.20 21.54 20.38
CA GLU A 70 5.45 20.79 20.54
C GLU A 70 5.95 20.25 19.20
N ARG A 71 5.05 19.68 18.39
CA ARG A 71 5.36 19.22 17.04
C ARG A 71 5.80 20.37 16.15
N TRP A 72 5.14 21.53 16.27
CA TRP A 72 5.55 22.74 15.55
C TRP A 72 7.00 23.13 15.86
N ARG A 73 7.38 23.14 17.16
CA ARG A 73 8.76 23.44 17.57
C ARG A 73 9.77 22.42 17.04
N THR A 74 9.41 21.14 17.05
CA THR A 74 10.23 20.08 16.45
C THR A 74 10.48 20.35 14.97
N TRP A 75 9.44 20.65 14.22
CA TRP A 75 9.53 20.99 12.79
C TRP A 75 10.32 22.25 12.53
N GLN A 76 10.16 23.28 13.36
CA GLN A 76 10.98 24.48 13.29
C GLN A 76 12.48 24.15 13.40
N GLY A 77 12.84 23.31 14.37
CA GLY A 77 14.22 22.81 14.51
C GLY A 77 14.74 22.08 13.27
N GLN A 78 13.88 21.27 12.63
CA GLN A 78 14.25 20.51 11.43
C GLN A 78 14.47 21.38 10.20
N VAL A 79 13.75 22.52 10.06
CA VAL A 79 13.87 23.45 8.94
C VAL A 79 14.59 24.76 9.30
N ALA A 80 15.16 24.88 10.49
CA ALA A 80 15.81 26.11 10.98
C ALA A 80 16.95 26.58 10.07
N SER A 81 17.72 25.63 9.53
CA SER A 81 18.77 25.95 8.55
C SER A 81 18.16 26.34 7.21
N CYS A 82 18.71 27.39 6.59
CA CYS A 82 18.34 27.77 5.22
C CYS A 82 18.60 26.66 4.20
N ASP A 83 19.52 25.73 4.51
CA ASP A 83 19.93 24.64 3.63
C ASP A 83 19.05 23.36 3.77
N ALA A 84 17.90 23.41 4.46
CA ALA A 84 17.06 22.23 4.67
C ALA A 84 16.60 21.60 3.33
N VAL A 85 16.24 22.42 2.35
CA VAL A 85 15.85 21.96 1.00
C VAL A 85 17.07 21.42 0.25
N ALA A 86 18.21 22.14 0.31
CA ALA A 86 19.46 21.68 -0.31
C ALA A 86 19.91 20.33 0.24
N ARG A 87 19.84 20.13 1.56
CA ARG A 87 20.15 18.81 2.18
C ARG A 87 19.20 17.70 1.72
N THR A 88 17.93 18.04 1.45
CA THR A 88 16.99 17.06 0.88
C THR A 88 17.40 16.71 -0.55
N ALA A 89 17.78 17.68 -1.36
CA ALA A 89 18.32 17.47 -2.71
C ALA A 89 19.59 16.61 -2.71
N GLU A 90 20.54 16.89 -1.82
CA GLU A 90 21.76 16.08 -1.65
C GLU A 90 21.46 14.62 -1.29
N ARG A 91 20.50 14.41 -0.36
CA ARG A 91 20.08 13.04 0.01
C ARG A 91 19.38 12.30 -1.14
N LEU A 92 18.56 13.00 -1.91
CA LEU A 92 17.93 12.43 -3.10
C LEU A 92 18.98 12.03 -4.13
N ALA A 93 19.93 12.92 -4.42
CA ALA A 93 21.05 12.64 -5.31
C ALA A 93 21.87 11.41 -4.86
N ALA A 94 22.22 11.36 -3.56
CA ALA A 94 22.95 10.23 -2.99
C ALA A 94 22.18 8.90 -3.04
N ALA A 95 20.84 8.96 -3.04
CA ALA A 95 19.95 7.80 -3.14
C ALA A 95 19.60 7.41 -4.59
N ASP A 96 20.17 8.08 -5.60
CA ASP A 96 19.77 7.97 -7.02
C ASP A 96 18.23 8.14 -7.18
N ALA A 97 17.66 9.09 -6.44
CA ALA A 97 16.23 9.32 -6.37
C ALA A 97 15.87 10.77 -6.74
N ARG A 98 14.64 10.96 -7.18
CA ARG A 98 14.09 12.28 -7.50
C ARG A 98 12.71 12.47 -6.89
N ALA A 99 12.36 13.72 -6.60
CA ALA A 99 11.03 14.13 -6.17
C ALA A 99 10.25 14.69 -7.38
N VAL A 100 8.98 14.32 -7.49
CA VAL A 100 8.05 14.84 -8.50
C VAL A 100 6.71 15.16 -7.88
N MET A 101 6.04 16.19 -8.34
CA MET A 101 4.72 16.64 -7.90
C MET A 101 3.67 16.43 -9.00
N PRO A 102 2.37 16.44 -8.65
CA PRO A 102 1.29 16.40 -9.64
C PRO A 102 1.49 17.46 -10.74
N GLY A 103 1.39 17.02 -12.00
CA GLY A 103 1.58 17.87 -13.18
C GLY A 103 3.02 17.98 -13.68
N GLU A 104 4.01 17.47 -12.95
CA GLU A 104 5.41 17.43 -13.40
C GLU A 104 5.70 16.16 -14.22
N GLU A 105 6.71 16.25 -15.08
CA GLU A 105 7.19 15.11 -15.86
C GLU A 105 7.64 13.97 -14.92
N GLY A 106 7.13 12.78 -15.16
CA GLY A 106 7.42 11.60 -14.35
C GLY A 106 6.52 11.41 -13.13
N TYR A 107 5.55 12.31 -12.89
CA TYR A 107 4.46 12.01 -11.97
C TYR A 107 3.41 11.15 -12.70
N PRO A 108 3.03 9.97 -12.17
CA PRO A 108 2.09 9.08 -12.86
C PRO A 108 0.72 9.73 -13.07
N THR A 109 0.24 9.76 -14.33
CA THR A 109 -1.07 10.34 -14.67
C THR A 109 -2.20 9.58 -13.95
N ARG A 110 -2.01 8.27 -13.71
CA ARG A 110 -2.95 7.43 -12.94
C ARG A 110 -3.20 7.90 -11.51
N LEU A 111 -2.27 8.68 -10.94
CA LEU A 111 -2.41 9.27 -9.61
C LEU A 111 -3.03 10.66 -9.67
N SER A 112 -3.05 11.34 -10.82
CA SER A 112 -3.49 12.74 -10.91
C SER A 112 -4.96 12.94 -10.55
N ASP A 113 -5.79 11.96 -10.89
CA ASP A 113 -7.24 11.97 -10.60
C ASP A 113 -7.61 11.24 -9.28
N ASP A 114 -6.62 10.69 -8.57
CA ASP A 114 -6.87 10.02 -7.30
C ASP A 114 -7.16 11.04 -6.20
N PRO A 115 -8.28 10.93 -5.45
CA PRO A 115 -8.62 11.88 -4.38
C PRO A 115 -7.60 11.92 -3.25
N ARG A 116 -6.74 10.93 -3.17
CA ARG A 116 -5.62 10.85 -2.22
C ARG A 116 -4.28 10.78 -2.95
N ALA A 117 -4.16 11.51 -4.07
CA ALA A 117 -2.91 11.63 -4.80
C ALA A 117 -1.76 12.09 -3.88
N PRO A 118 -0.56 11.52 -4.01
CA PRO A 118 0.61 12.02 -3.28
C PRO A 118 0.92 13.47 -3.64
N ALA A 119 1.06 14.34 -2.65
CA ALA A 119 1.49 15.72 -2.89
C ALA A 119 2.92 15.78 -3.46
N VAL A 120 3.75 14.80 -3.11
CA VAL A 120 5.06 14.56 -3.68
C VAL A 120 5.31 13.07 -3.76
N LEU A 121 5.85 12.60 -4.88
CA LEU A 121 6.23 11.22 -5.11
C LEU A 121 7.75 11.15 -5.25
N LEU A 122 8.38 10.23 -4.51
CA LEU A 122 9.81 9.94 -4.60
C LEU A 122 10.00 8.74 -5.52
N ARG A 123 10.90 8.88 -6.50
CA ARG A 123 11.21 7.84 -7.48
C ARG A 123 12.71 7.53 -7.42
N ARG A 124 13.05 6.24 -7.43
CA ARG A 124 14.44 5.77 -7.55
C ARG A 124 14.55 4.80 -8.71
N GLY A 125 15.64 4.85 -9.44
CA GLY A 125 15.94 3.97 -10.55
C GLY A 125 15.63 4.59 -11.93
N ARG A 126 16.06 3.89 -12.98
CA ARG A 126 16.04 4.38 -14.36
C ARG A 126 14.78 4.02 -15.13
N GLY A 127 13.94 3.16 -14.56
CA GLY A 127 12.75 2.66 -15.23
C GLY A 127 11.76 3.79 -15.52
N ALA A 128 11.08 3.62 -16.63
CA ALA A 128 9.90 4.39 -16.97
C ALA A 128 8.84 4.29 -15.85
N GLY A 129 8.10 5.35 -15.62
CA GLY A 129 6.96 5.30 -14.70
C GLY A 129 5.87 4.36 -15.20
N PRO A 130 4.91 3.97 -14.34
CA PRO A 130 3.83 3.08 -14.75
C PRO A 130 2.97 3.60 -15.93
N ASP A 131 3.06 4.91 -16.23
CA ASP A 131 2.33 5.50 -17.35
C ASP A 131 2.95 5.27 -18.72
N GLU A 132 4.19 4.80 -18.76
CA GLU A 132 4.87 4.47 -20.03
C GLU A 132 4.49 3.07 -20.53
N HIS A 133 3.69 2.33 -19.74
CA HIS A 133 3.23 0.98 -20.06
C HIS A 133 1.72 0.94 -20.25
N ASP A 134 1.27 0.14 -21.22
CA ASP A 134 -0.15 0.04 -21.59
C ASP A 134 -1.01 -0.62 -20.50
N ALA A 135 -0.42 -1.40 -19.58
CA ALA A 135 -1.13 -2.05 -18.50
C ALA A 135 -0.27 -2.27 -17.25
N THR A 136 -0.90 -2.24 -16.08
CA THR A 136 -0.25 -2.48 -14.80
C THR A 136 -1.05 -3.44 -13.93
N VAL A 137 -0.38 -4.41 -13.33
CA VAL A 137 -1.00 -5.40 -12.44
C VAL A 137 -0.29 -5.41 -11.08
N ALA A 138 -1.04 -5.19 -10.00
CA ALA A 138 -0.52 -5.37 -8.66
C ALA A 138 -0.70 -6.81 -8.20
N ILE A 139 0.39 -7.51 -7.89
CA ILE A 139 0.37 -8.85 -7.28
C ILE A 139 0.70 -8.69 -5.81
N ILE A 140 -0.24 -9.09 -4.94
CA ILE A 140 -0.14 -8.90 -3.50
C ILE A 140 -0.49 -10.16 -2.72
N GLY A 141 -0.08 -10.20 -1.46
CA GLY A 141 -0.50 -11.30 -0.59
C GLY A 141 0.20 -11.32 0.77
N THR A 142 0.11 -12.49 1.41
CA THR A 142 0.67 -12.70 2.73
C THR A 142 2.20 -12.68 2.75
N ARG A 143 2.76 -12.16 3.84
CA ARG A 143 4.22 -12.22 4.12
C ARG A 143 4.70 -13.63 4.47
N ARG A 144 3.79 -14.50 4.92
CA ARG A 144 4.03 -15.92 5.27
C ARG A 144 3.44 -16.82 4.20
N ALA A 145 3.85 -16.63 2.96
CA ALA A 145 3.35 -17.37 1.82
C ALA A 145 3.77 -18.84 1.88
N SER A 146 2.86 -19.72 1.46
CA SER A 146 3.17 -21.13 1.21
C SER A 146 4.18 -21.27 0.07
N GLN A 147 4.74 -22.47 -0.11
CA GLN A 147 5.60 -22.74 -1.26
C GLN A 147 4.81 -22.57 -2.58
N VAL A 148 3.61 -23.14 -2.64
CA VAL A 148 2.71 -23.05 -3.80
C VAL A 148 2.34 -21.59 -4.09
N GLY A 149 1.97 -20.80 -3.06
CA GLY A 149 1.64 -19.38 -3.24
C GLY A 149 2.81 -18.57 -3.81
N ARG A 150 4.04 -18.86 -3.41
CA ARG A 150 5.23 -18.22 -3.99
C ARG A 150 5.48 -18.64 -5.43
N GLU A 151 5.26 -19.90 -5.78
CA GLU A 151 5.38 -20.41 -7.14
C GLU A 151 4.34 -19.73 -8.04
N VAL A 152 3.07 -19.73 -7.66
CA VAL A 152 2.00 -19.04 -8.40
C VAL A 152 2.29 -17.55 -8.59
N ALA A 153 2.75 -16.85 -7.54
CA ALA A 153 3.09 -15.43 -7.64
C ALA A 153 4.26 -15.18 -8.60
N ALA A 154 5.27 -16.06 -8.60
CA ALA A 154 6.41 -15.95 -9.51
C ALA A 154 6.00 -16.27 -10.96
N GLU A 155 5.19 -17.29 -11.19
CA GLU A 155 4.67 -17.65 -12.51
C GLU A 155 3.84 -16.51 -13.09
N LEU A 156 2.86 -15.98 -12.35
CA LEU A 156 2.06 -14.83 -12.77
C LEU A 156 2.94 -13.61 -13.06
N GLY A 157 3.93 -13.34 -12.19
CA GLY A 157 4.88 -12.24 -12.40
C GLY A 157 5.66 -12.38 -13.71
N ALA A 158 6.18 -13.58 -14.00
CA ALA A 158 6.93 -13.87 -15.22
C ALA A 158 6.03 -13.79 -16.45
N GLU A 159 4.84 -14.37 -16.41
CA GLU A 159 3.92 -14.38 -17.53
C GLU A 159 3.40 -12.98 -17.90
N LEU A 160 3.09 -12.15 -16.92
CA LEU A 160 2.70 -10.75 -17.14
C LEU A 160 3.87 -9.94 -17.73
N ALA A 161 5.06 -10.08 -17.15
CA ALA A 161 6.26 -9.42 -17.63
C ALA A 161 6.61 -9.83 -19.07
N GLY A 162 6.46 -11.11 -19.42
CA GLY A 162 6.65 -11.63 -20.78
C GLY A 162 5.67 -11.06 -21.81
N ARG A 163 4.58 -10.42 -21.35
CA ARG A 163 3.59 -9.71 -22.16
C ARG A 163 3.71 -8.19 -22.08
N SER A 164 4.85 -7.70 -21.59
CA SER A 164 5.11 -6.26 -21.38
C SER A 164 4.13 -5.57 -20.44
N ILE A 165 3.51 -6.31 -19.51
CA ILE A 165 2.65 -5.78 -18.48
C ILE A 165 3.51 -5.49 -17.26
N THR A 166 3.41 -4.26 -16.73
CA THR A 166 4.15 -3.84 -15.55
C THR A 166 3.62 -4.52 -14.30
N VAL A 167 4.51 -5.22 -13.60
CA VAL A 167 4.19 -5.85 -12.31
C VAL A 167 4.49 -4.88 -11.17
N LEU A 168 3.44 -4.53 -10.43
CA LEU A 168 3.52 -3.71 -9.21
C LEU A 168 3.48 -4.62 -7.98
N SER A 169 4.32 -4.37 -6.99
CA SER A 169 4.17 -4.98 -5.67
C SER A 169 4.90 -4.19 -4.58
N GLY A 170 4.82 -4.65 -3.34
CA GLY A 170 5.30 -3.89 -2.18
C GLY A 170 6.66 -4.30 -1.65
N LEU A 171 7.42 -5.15 -2.33
CA LEU A 171 8.72 -5.65 -1.90
C LEU A 171 8.70 -6.35 -0.52
N ALA A 172 7.53 -6.68 0.02
CA ALA A 172 7.41 -7.41 1.27
C ALA A 172 7.88 -8.88 1.10
N ARG A 173 8.08 -9.56 2.23
CA ARG A 173 8.30 -11.02 2.22
C ARG A 173 7.13 -11.73 1.55
N GLY A 174 7.34 -12.97 1.14
CA GLY A 174 6.29 -13.85 0.63
C GLY A 174 5.87 -13.53 -0.80
N ILE A 175 4.60 -13.25 -1.01
CA ILE A 175 4.00 -13.07 -2.35
C ILE A 175 4.65 -11.92 -3.11
N ASP A 176 4.79 -10.74 -2.49
CA ASP A 176 5.36 -9.56 -3.15
C ASP A 176 6.75 -9.84 -3.74
N ALA A 177 7.63 -10.44 -2.93
CA ALA A 177 8.97 -10.79 -3.37
C ALA A 177 8.99 -11.88 -4.44
N ALA A 178 8.06 -12.83 -4.40
CA ALA A 178 7.96 -13.88 -5.40
C ALA A 178 7.49 -13.29 -6.75
N ALA A 179 6.48 -12.44 -6.75
CA ALA A 179 6.00 -11.74 -7.92
C ALA A 179 7.12 -10.92 -8.61
N HIS A 180 7.87 -10.14 -7.84
CA HIS A 180 9.00 -9.37 -8.39
C HIS A 180 10.09 -10.27 -8.96
N ARG A 181 10.45 -11.38 -8.28
CA ARG A 181 11.46 -12.32 -8.81
C ARG A 181 11.00 -12.97 -10.10
N GLY A 182 9.73 -13.33 -10.22
CA GLY A 182 9.16 -13.85 -11.45
C GLY A 182 9.24 -12.83 -12.58
N ALA A 183 8.79 -11.61 -12.33
CA ALA A 183 8.86 -10.54 -13.32
C ALA A 183 10.30 -10.27 -13.79
N LEU A 184 11.25 -10.16 -12.86
CA LEU A 184 12.67 -9.91 -13.16
C LEU A 184 13.40 -11.08 -13.84
N ALA A 185 12.81 -12.28 -13.88
CA ALA A 185 13.36 -13.41 -14.63
C ALA A 185 13.19 -13.25 -16.14
N VAL A 186 12.37 -12.31 -16.61
CA VAL A 186 12.14 -11.99 -18.01
C VAL A 186 12.96 -10.77 -18.39
N GLU A 187 13.68 -10.86 -19.52
CA GLU A 187 14.50 -9.75 -20.04
C GLU A 187 13.62 -8.54 -20.44
N ALA A 188 14.18 -7.35 -20.29
CA ALA A 188 13.54 -6.07 -20.64
C ALA A 188 12.18 -5.81 -19.94
N THR A 189 11.97 -6.46 -18.79
CA THR A 189 10.73 -6.31 -18.02
C THR A 189 10.74 -5.06 -17.15
N VAL A 190 9.53 -4.56 -16.80
CA VAL A 190 9.34 -3.48 -15.84
C VAL A 190 8.62 -4.01 -14.59
N ALA A 191 9.36 -4.03 -13.50
CA ALA A 191 8.84 -4.35 -12.18
C ALA A 191 8.97 -3.13 -11.27
N ILE A 192 7.86 -2.65 -10.71
CA ILE A 192 7.86 -1.43 -9.88
C ILE A 192 7.56 -1.80 -8.44
N GLY A 193 8.49 -1.44 -7.56
CA GLY A 193 8.35 -1.56 -6.12
C GLY A 193 7.71 -0.31 -5.52
N VAL A 194 6.54 -0.44 -4.90
CA VAL A 194 5.95 0.65 -4.11
C VAL A 194 6.41 0.49 -2.67
N ILE A 195 7.01 1.53 -2.08
CA ILE A 195 7.73 1.43 -0.81
C ILE A 195 7.12 2.28 0.30
N GLY A 196 7.25 1.82 1.55
CA GLY A 196 6.75 2.51 2.75
C GLY A 196 7.86 3.11 3.63
N CYS A 197 9.00 3.45 3.04
CA CYS A 197 10.17 4.05 3.68
C CYS A 197 10.93 4.90 2.66
N GLY A 198 12.04 5.50 3.05
CA GLY A 198 12.91 6.21 2.11
C GLY A 198 13.49 5.28 1.04
N PRO A 199 13.75 5.78 -0.18
CA PRO A 199 14.24 4.98 -1.30
C PRO A 199 15.64 4.38 -1.07
N ASP A 200 16.39 4.90 -0.11
CA ASP A 200 17.70 4.43 0.36
C ASP A 200 17.61 3.41 1.50
N VAL A 201 16.41 3.24 2.09
CA VAL A 201 16.20 2.36 3.25
C VAL A 201 15.62 1.03 2.81
N ILE A 202 16.48 0.03 2.73
CA ILE A 202 16.11 -1.32 2.29
C ILE A 202 15.30 -2.04 3.37
N TYR A 203 14.06 -2.42 3.04
CA TYR A 203 13.19 -3.17 3.94
C TYR A 203 12.31 -4.19 3.20
N PRO A 204 12.29 -5.46 3.64
CA PRO A 204 13.11 -6.02 4.71
C PRO A 204 14.59 -6.16 4.31
N PRO A 205 15.55 -6.19 5.28
CA PRO A 205 16.99 -6.15 4.96
C PRO A 205 17.48 -7.33 4.09
N GLU A 206 16.86 -8.49 4.19
CA GLU A 206 17.17 -9.68 3.40
C GLU A 206 16.81 -9.53 1.92
N HIS A 207 16.02 -8.53 1.55
CA HIS A 207 15.64 -8.25 0.16
C HIS A 207 16.58 -7.26 -0.54
N ARG A 208 17.78 -6.98 0.01
CA ARG A 208 18.74 -6.02 -0.57
C ARG A 208 18.95 -6.24 -2.07
N ARG A 209 19.26 -7.47 -2.47
CA ARG A 209 19.48 -7.80 -3.88
C ARG A 209 18.22 -7.55 -4.73
N LEU A 210 17.07 -8.03 -4.29
CA LEU A 210 15.80 -7.84 -4.98
C LEU A 210 15.44 -6.35 -5.09
N TRP A 211 15.69 -5.58 -4.04
CA TRP A 211 15.46 -4.14 -4.02
C TRP A 211 16.25 -3.42 -5.11
N GLU A 212 17.55 -3.72 -5.23
CA GLU A 212 18.40 -3.12 -6.25
C GLU A 212 18.05 -3.60 -7.66
N GLU A 213 17.70 -4.87 -7.84
CA GLU A 213 17.24 -5.41 -9.12
C GLU A 213 15.93 -4.75 -9.58
N VAL A 214 14.96 -4.53 -8.68
CA VAL A 214 13.71 -3.82 -9.00
C VAL A 214 14.00 -2.34 -9.29
N ALA A 215 14.85 -1.68 -8.52
CA ALA A 215 15.24 -0.30 -8.77
C ALA A 215 15.90 -0.12 -10.15
N ALA A 216 16.73 -1.07 -10.57
CA ALA A 216 17.42 -1.04 -11.86
C ALA A 216 16.50 -1.39 -13.03
N GLY A 217 15.59 -2.36 -12.88
CA GLY A 217 14.72 -2.88 -13.93
C GLY A 217 13.45 -2.07 -14.18
N GLY A 218 12.91 -1.44 -13.14
CA GLY A 218 11.65 -0.67 -13.27
C GLY A 218 11.63 0.57 -12.41
N GLY A 219 11.92 0.43 -11.14
CA GLY A 219 12.01 1.54 -10.22
C GLY A 219 11.28 1.32 -8.90
N LEU A 220 11.53 2.24 -7.99
CA LEU A 220 10.88 2.31 -6.69
C LEU A 220 10.06 3.60 -6.61
N LEU A 221 8.86 3.49 -6.06
CA LEU A 221 7.95 4.61 -5.84
C LEU A 221 7.56 4.69 -4.36
N GLY A 222 7.57 5.88 -3.78
CA GLY A 222 7.18 6.11 -2.40
C GLY A 222 6.89 7.57 -2.09
N GLU A 223 6.44 7.85 -0.89
CA GLU A 223 6.10 9.21 -0.43
C GLU A 223 7.07 9.74 0.64
N TRP A 224 8.02 8.91 1.07
CA TRP A 224 8.94 9.28 2.14
C TRP A 224 10.34 9.52 1.59
N PRO A 225 10.93 10.70 1.92
CA PRO A 225 12.26 11.05 1.45
C PRO A 225 13.36 10.15 2.04
N PRO A 226 14.58 10.21 1.48
CA PRO A 226 15.70 9.41 1.94
C PRO A 226 15.98 9.55 3.44
N GLY A 227 16.37 8.44 4.07
CA GLY A 227 16.66 8.35 5.51
C GLY A 227 15.43 8.06 6.37
N ILE A 228 14.22 8.07 5.83
CA ILE A 228 13.02 7.79 6.61
C ILE A 228 12.86 6.27 6.82
N PRO A 229 12.90 5.78 8.09
CA PRO A 229 12.84 4.36 8.39
C PRO A 229 11.45 3.77 8.13
N PRO A 230 11.34 2.43 7.95
CA PRO A 230 10.06 1.75 7.89
C PRO A 230 9.31 1.90 9.22
N ASN A 231 8.01 2.08 9.15
CA ASN A 231 7.13 2.12 10.32
C ASN A 231 5.83 1.38 9.99
N ALA A 232 5.24 0.70 10.97
CA ALA A 232 4.06 -0.16 10.79
C ALA A 232 2.91 0.56 10.08
N TRP A 233 2.60 1.80 10.46
CA TRP A 233 1.51 2.58 9.86
C TRP A 233 1.76 3.02 8.41
N ARG A 234 3.03 3.07 7.97
CA ARG A 234 3.39 3.48 6.60
C ARG A 234 3.07 2.41 5.56
N PHE A 235 3.02 1.14 5.95
CA PHE A 235 2.69 0.07 5.01
C PHE A 235 1.23 0.12 4.56
N PRO A 236 0.22 0.22 5.44
CA PRO A 236 -1.15 0.47 5.01
C PRO A 236 -1.31 1.78 4.22
N ALA A 237 -0.66 2.86 4.66
CA ALA A 237 -0.69 4.15 3.94
C ALA A 237 -0.14 4.02 2.51
N ARG A 238 0.95 3.25 2.29
CA ARG A 238 1.52 2.96 1.00
C ARG A 238 0.61 2.10 0.12
N ASN A 239 -0.14 1.16 0.69
CA ASN A 239 -0.96 0.22 -0.07
C ASN A 239 -2.00 0.91 -0.98
N ARG A 240 -2.47 2.11 -0.62
CA ARG A 240 -3.33 2.90 -1.49
C ARG A 240 -2.67 3.24 -2.83
N LEU A 241 -1.35 3.43 -2.83
CA LEU A 241 -0.60 3.70 -4.07
C LEU A 241 -0.55 2.47 -4.98
N LEU A 242 -0.41 1.26 -4.40
CA LEU A 242 -0.49 0.03 -5.18
C LEU A 242 -1.84 -0.07 -5.90
N ALA A 243 -2.93 0.18 -5.19
CA ALA A 243 -4.27 0.14 -5.76
C ALA A 243 -4.53 1.28 -6.77
N ALA A 244 -4.01 2.47 -6.52
CA ALA A 244 -4.18 3.62 -7.41
C ALA A 244 -3.40 3.46 -8.73
N LEU A 245 -2.21 2.87 -8.67
CA LEU A 245 -1.34 2.64 -9.82
C LEU A 245 -1.74 1.42 -10.65
N ALA A 246 -2.46 0.45 -10.07
CA ALA A 246 -2.82 -0.79 -10.75
C ALA A 246 -4.11 -0.64 -11.58
N ASP A 247 -4.14 -1.30 -12.75
CA ASP A 247 -5.39 -1.53 -13.49
C ASP A 247 -6.15 -2.73 -12.92
N VAL A 248 -5.41 -3.74 -12.45
CA VAL A 248 -5.95 -4.97 -11.84
C VAL A 248 -5.12 -5.32 -10.61
N VAL A 249 -5.76 -5.79 -9.56
CA VAL A 249 -5.11 -6.30 -8.35
C VAL A 249 -5.34 -7.80 -8.22
N VAL A 250 -4.27 -8.58 -8.11
CA VAL A 250 -4.32 -10.03 -7.91
C VAL A 250 -3.87 -10.37 -6.50
N VAL A 251 -4.71 -11.05 -5.75
CA VAL A 251 -4.42 -11.54 -4.39
C VAL A 251 -4.10 -13.03 -4.46
N VAL A 252 -2.84 -13.40 -4.22
CA VAL A 252 -2.41 -14.81 -4.37
C VAL A 252 -2.68 -15.63 -3.11
N GLU A 253 -2.33 -15.12 -1.96
CA GLU A 253 -2.65 -15.71 -0.66
C GLU A 253 -2.90 -14.61 0.37
N SER A 254 -3.92 -14.77 1.19
CA SER A 254 -4.20 -13.87 2.32
C SER A 254 -4.97 -14.60 3.41
N ALA A 255 -4.64 -14.35 4.67
CA ALA A 255 -5.56 -14.62 5.76
C ALA A 255 -6.76 -13.66 5.69
N ARG A 256 -7.85 -13.98 6.36
CA ARG A 256 -9.09 -13.18 6.38
C ARG A 256 -8.87 -11.73 6.82
N SER A 257 -8.00 -11.51 7.79
CA SER A 257 -7.58 -10.19 8.32
C SER A 257 -6.16 -9.81 7.90
N GLY A 258 -5.67 -10.34 6.78
CA GLY A 258 -4.30 -10.08 6.29
C GLY A 258 -4.08 -8.64 5.86
N GLY A 259 -2.84 -8.15 5.97
CA GLY A 259 -2.47 -6.79 5.54
C GLY A 259 -2.74 -6.50 4.05
N SER A 260 -2.78 -7.52 3.19
CA SER A 260 -3.18 -7.41 1.78
C SER A 260 -4.64 -7.01 1.59
N MET A 261 -5.53 -7.29 2.57
CA MET A 261 -6.93 -6.88 2.52
C MET A 261 -7.11 -5.36 2.58
N HIS A 262 -6.14 -4.62 3.12
CA HIS A 262 -6.15 -3.15 3.01
C HIS A 262 -5.99 -2.71 1.56
N THR A 263 -5.09 -3.33 0.80
CA THR A 263 -4.94 -3.03 -0.64
C THR A 263 -6.19 -3.42 -1.43
N VAL A 264 -6.85 -4.52 -1.06
CA VAL A 264 -8.13 -4.93 -1.66
C VAL A 264 -9.20 -3.86 -1.47
N ARG A 265 -9.39 -3.37 -0.24
CA ARG A 265 -10.34 -2.27 0.04
C ARG A 265 -10.00 -1.03 -0.78
N GLU A 266 -8.73 -0.63 -0.81
CA GLU A 266 -8.26 0.50 -1.61
C GLU A 266 -8.52 0.32 -3.12
N ALA A 267 -8.44 -0.91 -3.64
CA ALA A 267 -8.74 -1.23 -5.02
C ALA A 267 -10.25 -1.14 -5.30
N ILE A 268 -11.09 -1.70 -4.42
CA ILE A 268 -12.55 -1.66 -4.52
C ILE A 268 -13.05 -0.21 -4.48
N ASP A 269 -12.53 0.61 -3.56
CA ASP A 269 -12.87 2.04 -3.44
C ASP A 269 -12.57 2.83 -4.73
N ARG A 270 -11.61 2.36 -5.54
CA ARG A 270 -11.23 2.92 -6.84
C ARG A 270 -11.85 2.22 -8.03
N SER A 271 -12.79 1.31 -7.79
CA SER A 271 -13.39 0.48 -8.84
C SER A 271 -12.35 -0.28 -9.68
N ARG A 272 -11.25 -0.68 -9.06
CA ARG A 272 -10.24 -1.53 -9.71
C ARG A 272 -10.65 -3.00 -9.57
N PRO A 273 -10.61 -3.79 -10.64
CA PRO A 273 -10.86 -5.23 -10.57
C PRO A 273 -9.91 -5.91 -9.59
N VAL A 274 -10.48 -6.76 -8.73
CA VAL A 274 -9.73 -7.59 -7.79
C VAL A 274 -9.97 -9.04 -8.16
N LEU A 275 -8.89 -9.76 -8.45
CA LEU A 275 -8.91 -11.19 -8.66
C LEU A 275 -8.26 -11.89 -7.46
N ALA A 276 -8.75 -13.08 -7.13
CA ALA A 276 -8.25 -13.85 -6.02
C ALA A 276 -7.89 -15.28 -6.46
N VAL A 277 -6.68 -15.72 -6.13
CA VAL A 277 -6.24 -17.09 -6.44
C VAL A 277 -6.96 -18.07 -5.50
N PRO A 278 -7.71 -19.04 -6.02
CA PRO A 278 -8.39 -20.03 -5.21
C PRO A 278 -7.38 -20.96 -4.51
N GLY A 279 -7.69 -21.39 -3.32
CA GLY A 279 -6.81 -22.30 -2.58
C GLY A 279 -7.57 -23.25 -1.69
N SER A 280 -6.85 -24.15 -1.01
CA SER A 280 -7.45 -25.14 -0.16
C SER A 280 -8.28 -24.49 0.97
N VAL A 281 -9.52 -24.93 1.15
CA VAL A 281 -10.39 -24.48 2.26
C VAL A 281 -9.84 -24.82 3.64
N ARG A 282 -8.82 -25.69 3.71
CA ARG A 282 -8.13 -26.07 4.95
C ARG A 282 -6.87 -25.24 5.19
N SER A 283 -6.49 -24.37 4.25
CA SER A 283 -5.31 -23.52 4.35
C SER A 283 -5.68 -22.15 4.89
N ARG A 284 -5.11 -21.77 6.02
CA ARG A 284 -5.28 -20.43 6.58
C ARG A 284 -4.77 -19.34 5.63
N ALA A 285 -3.78 -19.64 4.80
CA ALA A 285 -3.26 -18.71 3.79
C ALA A 285 -4.24 -18.43 2.66
N SER A 286 -5.24 -19.30 2.44
CA SER A 286 -6.26 -19.14 1.39
C SER A 286 -7.62 -18.68 1.93
N GLU A 287 -7.77 -18.48 3.25
CA GLU A 287 -9.04 -18.07 3.84
C GLU A 287 -9.53 -16.72 3.28
N GLY A 288 -8.62 -15.75 3.13
CA GLY A 288 -8.96 -14.42 2.61
C GLY A 288 -9.29 -14.45 1.12
N THR A 289 -8.52 -15.17 0.31
CA THR A 289 -8.79 -15.27 -1.13
C THR A 289 -10.07 -16.03 -1.43
N ASN A 290 -10.33 -17.14 -0.74
CA ASN A 290 -11.59 -17.87 -0.86
C ASN A 290 -12.79 -17.03 -0.39
N MET A 291 -12.64 -16.20 0.63
CA MET A 291 -13.65 -15.25 1.08
C MET A 291 -13.95 -14.22 -0.04
N LEU A 292 -12.91 -13.61 -0.64
CA LEU A 292 -13.08 -12.66 -1.74
C LEU A 292 -13.84 -13.28 -2.91
N ILE A 293 -13.54 -14.51 -3.29
CA ILE A 293 -14.26 -15.24 -4.35
C ILE A 293 -15.71 -15.43 -3.94
N SER A 294 -15.99 -15.83 -2.70
CA SER A 294 -17.37 -16.00 -2.20
C SER A 294 -18.16 -14.70 -2.12
N GLU A 295 -17.50 -13.56 -2.01
CA GLU A 295 -18.06 -12.21 -2.01
C GLU A 295 -18.18 -11.61 -3.42
N GLY A 296 -17.78 -12.36 -4.47
CA GLY A 296 -17.99 -11.99 -5.86
C GLY A 296 -16.77 -11.47 -6.61
N CYS A 297 -15.56 -11.54 -6.02
CA CYS A 297 -14.34 -11.31 -6.79
C CYS A 297 -14.11 -12.44 -7.79
N ASP A 298 -13.66 -12.10 -8.99
CA ASP A 298 -13.31 -13.10 -10.01
C ASP A 298 -12.14 -13.99 -9.52
N PRO A 299 -12.22 -15.32 -9.72
CA PRO A 299 -11.09 -16.20 -9.45
C PRO A 299 -9.95 -15.93 -10.44
N CYS A 300 -8.71 -16.09 -9.98
CA CYS A 300 -7.50 -16.07 -10.81
C CYS A 300 -6.89 -17.46 -10.79
N VAL A 301 -7.09 -18.23 -11.85
CA VAL A 301 -6.54 -19.57 -12.04
C VAL A 301 -5.23 -19.50 -12.83
N ASP A 302 -5.18 -18.59 -13.81
CA ASP A 302 -4.02 -18.37 -14.65
C ASP A 302 -3.92 -16.89 -15.11
N VAL A 303 -2.96 -16.60 -15.96
CA VAL A 303 -2.74 -15.25 -16.50
C VAL A 303 -3.88 -14.79 -17.41
N LEU A 304 -4.64 -15.71 -18.05
CA LEU A 304 -5.72 -15.33 -18.96
C LEU A 304 -6.89 -14.66 -18.22
N ASP A 305 -7.12 -15.03 -16.96
CA ASP A 305 -8.11 -14.35 -16.11
C ASP A 305 -7.71 -12.89 -15.90
N VAL A 306 -6.41 -12.63 -15.64
CA VAL A 306 -5.88 -11.27 -15.48
C VAL A 306 -5.99 -10.48 -16.77
N LEU A 307 -5.65 -11.07 -17.93
CA LEU A 307 -5.77 -10.42 -19.24
C LEU A 307 -7.24 -10.10 -19.57
N THR A 308 -8.16 -10.98 -19.20
CA THR A 308 -9.60 -10.76 -19.36
C THR A 308 -10.07 -9.57 -18.52
N ALA A 309 -9.62 -9.48 -17.26
CA ALA A 309 -9.94 -8.35 -16.38
C ALA A 309 -9.37 -7.03 -16.93
N LEU A 310 -8.12 -7.04 -17.41
CA LEU A 310 -7.50 -5.87 -18.06
C LEU A 310 -8.29 -5.40 -19.29
N SER A 311 -8.74 -6.33 -20.13
CA SER A 311 -9.53 -6.02 -21.33
C SER A 311 -10.89 -5.38 -20.98
N ARG A 312 -11.54 -5.87 -19.94
CA ARG A 312 -12.81 -5.28 -19.43
C ARG A 312 -12.59 -3.87 -18.89
N GLN A 313 -11.49 -3.68 -18.13
CA GLN A 313 -11.14 -2.36 -17.58
C GLN A 313 -10.86 -1.35 -18.70
N ALA A 314 -10.09 -1.72 -19.72
CA ALA A 314 -9.83 -0.86 -20.87
C ALA A 314 -11.08 -0.48 -21.65
N SER A 315 -12.06 -1.38 -21.71
CA SER A 315 -13.34 -1.14 -22.40
C SER A 315 -14.31 -0.25 -21.63
N SER A 316 -14.19 -0.20 -20.31
CA SER A 316 -15.03 0.62 -19.42
C SER A 316 -14.51 2.04 -19.20
N CYS A 317 -13.27 2.32 -19.57
CA CYS A 317 -12.69 3.65 -19.48
C CYS A 317 -12.91 4.42 -20.81
N PRO A 318 -13.46 5.66 -20.83
CA PRO A 318 -13.56 6.44 -22.04
C PRO A 318 -12.16 6.64 -22.65
N PRO A 319 -12.00 6.59 -23.98
CA PRO A 319 -10.69 6.70 -24.61
C PRO A 319 -10.04 8.05 -24.28
N VAL A 320 -8.97 8.01 -23.51
CA VAL A 320 -8.06 9.15 -23.35
C VAL A 320 -7.48 9.41 -24.74
N PRO A 321 -7.49 10.66 -25.28
CA PRO A 321 -6.98 10.94 -26.60
C PRO A 321 -5.51 10.55 -26.69
N ARG A 322 -5.23 9.49 -27.45
CA ARG A 322 -3.88 8.98 -27.68
C ARG A 322 -3.04 10.08 -28.32
N ARG A 323 -1.96 10.51 -27.66
CA ARG A 323 -0.86 11.19 -28.36
C ARG A 323 -0.36 10.25 -29.43
N GLN A 324 -0.40 10.68 -30.69
CA GLN A 324 0.04 9.88 -31.83
C GLN A 324 1.49 9.45 -31.63
N ARG A 325 1.69 8.15 -31.48
CA ARG A 325 3.01 7.53 -31.46
C ARG A 325 3.54 7.43 -32.91
N PRO A 326 4.83 7.62 -33.15
CA PRO A 326 5.39 7.38 -34.49
C PRO A 326 5.23 5.90 -34.89
N PRO A 327 5.14 5.59 -36.20
CA PRO A 327 4.72 4.30 -36.72
C PRO A 327 5.85 3.27 -36.70
N SER A 328 6.09 2.62 -35.56
CA SER A 328 7.01 1.47 -35.48
C SER A 328 6.74 0.51 -34.32
N GLN A 329 5.47 0.27 -33.99
CA GLN A 329 5.17 -0.83 -33.07
C GLN A 329 3.85 -1.49 -33.48
N THR A 330 3.94 -2.78 -33.74
CA THR A 330 2.84 -3.69 -34.05
C THR A 330 1.79 -3.66 -32.95
N PRO A 331 0.47 -3.57 -33.24
CA PRO A 331 -0.57 -3.60 -32.22
C PRO A 331 -0.57 -4.94 -31.49
N LEU A 332 -0.57 -4.84 -30.16
CA LEU A 332 -0.64 -5.97 -29.23
C LEU A 332 -2.10 -6.39 -29.13
N PHE A 333 -2.56 -7.42 -29.64
CA PHE A 333 -3.90 -8.02 -29.55
C PHE A 333 -4.75 -7.96 -30.81
N ASP A 334 -4.64 -9.02 -31.59
CA ASP A 334 -5.76 -9.60 -32.33
C ASP A 334 -6.15 -10.91 -31.61
N LEU A 335 -7.01 -10.80 -30.61
CA LEU A 335 -7.48 -11.92 -29.76
C LEU A 335 -8.55 -12.78 -30.43
N THR A 336 -8.87 -12.52 -31.71
CA THR A 336 -9.91 -13.26 -32.44
C THR A 336 -9.38 -14.46 -33.23
N ALA A 337 -8.06 -14.69 -33.27
CA ALA A 337 -7.45 -15.66 -34.16
C ALA A 337 -7.12 -17.05 -33.57
N GLU A 338 -7.26 -17.28 -32.26
CA GLU A 338 -6.88 -18.57 -31.65
C GLU A 338 -7.96 -19.28 -30.83
N ILE A 339 -9.23 -19.18 -31.21
CA ILE A 339 -10.25 -20.15 -30.79
C ILE A 339 -10.38 -21.19 -31.89
N GLY A 340 -9.36 -22.00 -32.03
CA GLY A 340 -9.34 -23.19 -32.84
C GLY A 340 -9.81 -24.39 -32.02
N ASP A 341 -10.91 -24.96 -32.47
CA ASP A 341 -11.55 -26.19 -32.04
C ASP A 341 -10.54 -27.33 -31.75
N LYS A 342 -10.45 -27.79 -30.50
CA LYS A 342 -9.81 -29.08 -30.17
C LYS A 342 -10.85 -30.06 -29.65
N PRO A 343 -10.97 -31.24 -30.30
CA PRO A 343 -11.92 -32.26 -29.87
C PRO A 343 -11.45 -32.96 -28.59
N GLY A 344 -12.37 -33.13 -27.64
CA GLY A 344 -12.13 -33.79 -26.36
C GLY A 344 -11.95 -35.31 -26.50
N PRO A 345 -11.24 -35.94 -25.58
CA PRO A 345 -11.19 -37.39 -25.47
C PRO A 345 -12.38 -37.93 -24.63
N ARG A 346 -12.83 -39.06 -25.03
CA ARG A 346 -13.99 -39.82 -24.54
C ARG A 346 -13.71 -40.47 -23.18
N THR A 347 -14.78 -40.51 -22.42
CA THR A 347 -14.99 -41.28 -21.16
C THR A 347 -14.78 -42.77 -21.31
N ASP A 348 -14.27 -43.44 -20.28
CA ASP A 348 -14.66 -44.78 -19.86
C ASP A 348 -14.19 -45.07 -18.42
N GLY A 349 -15.13 -45.55 -17.57
CA GLY A 349 -14.84 -46.43 -16.44
C GLY A 349 -15.07 -45.94 -15.01
N GLU A 350 -16.31 -46.00 -14.53
CA GLU A 350 -16.62 -46.34 -13.12
C GLU A 350 -16.29 -47.84 -12.83
N PRO A 351 -16.24 -48.34 -11.59
CA PRO A 351 -17.14 -48.11 -10.47
C PRO A 351 -16.59 -48.26 -9.00
N ASP A 352 -17.46 -47.81 -8.07
CA ASP A 352 -17.80 -48.35 -6.73
C ASP A 352 -16.71 -48.58 -5.61
N ASN A 353 -16.93 -47.91 -4.46
CA ASN A 353 -17.41 -48.52 -3.21
C ASN A 353 -17.41 -47.56 -2.00
N ASP A 354 -18.55 -47.47 -1.38
CA ASP A 354 -18.88 -47.05 -0.01
C ASP A 354 -18.76 -48.28 0.94
N PRO A 355 -18.93 -48.26 2.25
CA PRO A 355 -19.16 -47.23 3.28
C PRO A 355 -18.36 -47.42 4.61
N GLY A 356 -18.53 -46.49 5.57
CA GLY A 356 -18.06 -46.75 6.94
C GLY A 356 -18.29 -45.65 7.96
N SER A 357 -19.41 -45.67 8.56
CA SER A 357 -19.91 -45.03 9.78
C SER A 357 -18.96 -44.81 10.96
N GLY A 358 -19.17 -43.74 11.74
CA GLY A 358 -18.63 -43.57 13.08
C GLY A 358 -19.10 -42.32 13.79
N ALA A 359 -20.19 -42.41 14.52
CA ALA A 359 -20.74 -41.37 15.38
C ALA A 359 -19.94 -41.21 16.69
N GLY A 360 -19.79 -40.01 17.19
CA GLY A 360 -19.29 -39.71 18.51
C GLY A 360 -19.87 -38.45 19.08
N GLN A 361 -20.90 -38.59 19.91
CA GLN A 361 -21.51 -37.52 20.71
C GLN A 361 -20.62 -37.22 21.92
N GLY A 362 -20.52 -35.94 22.31
CA GLY A 362 -19.90 -35.49 23.54
C GLY A 362 -20.45 -34.17 24.00
N SER A 363 -21.25 -34.25 25.01
CA SER A 363 -22.11 -33.29 25.69
C SER A 363 -21.38 -32.14 26.39
N VAL A 364 -22.14 -30.99 26.47
CA VAL A 364 -21.92 -29.79 27.27
C VAL A 364 -22.06 -30.10 28.78
N PRO A 365 -21.42 -29.31 29.66
CA PRO A 365 -22.19 -28.83 30.81
C PRO A 365 -22.13 -27.30 30.96
N ALA A 366 -23.29 -26.77 31.33
CA ALA A 366 -23.53 -25.42 31.83
C ALA A 366 -23.12 -25.33 33.31
N GLY A 367 -22.74 -24.15 33.72
CA GLY A 367 -22.53 -23.78 35.12
C GLY A 367 -22.39 -22.25 35.17
N ASP A 368 -23.19 -21.73 35.63
CA ASP A 368 -24.01 -20.94 36.57
C ASP A 368 -23.21 -19.79 37.21
N GLY A 369 -23.89 -18.67 37.26
CA GLY A 369 -23.38 -17.38 37.62
C GLY A 369 -23.13 -17.16 39.12
N SER A 370 -22.45 -16.09 39.40
CA SER A 370 -22.77 -15.23 40.55
C SER A 370 -22.08 -13.86 40.46
N HIS A 371 -22.84 -12.87 40.84
CA HIS A 371 -22.53 -11.46 40.98
C HIS A 371 -21.35 -11.17 41.93
N ALA A 372 -20.55 -10.19 41.58
CA ALA A 372 -19.95 -9.28 42.55
C ALA A 372 -19.66 -7.92 41.92
N THR A 373 -20.24 -6.91 42.48
CA THR A 373 -20.03 -5.49 42.24
C THR A 373 -18.67 -5.05 42.79
N GLY A 374 -17.84 -4.48 41.89
CA GLY A 374 -16.64 -3.73 42.25
C GLY A 374 -16.21 -2.96 41.02
N GLU A 375 -16.15 -1.63 41.17
CA GLU A 375 -15.79 -0.71 40.06
C GLU A 375 -14.33 -0.90 39.59
N GLY A 376 -14.08 -1.93 38.80
CA GLY A 376 -12.82 -2.18 38.12
C GLY A 376 -13.10 -2.72 36.73
N PHE A 377 -12.27 -2.36 35.77
CA PHE A 377 -12.26 -2.99 34.46
C PHE A 377 -11.68 -4.41 34.63
N ASP A 378 -12.20 -5.39 33.85
CA ASP A 378 -11.58 -6.70 33.81
C ASP A 378 -10.18 -6.64 33.14
N PRO A 379 -9.33 -7.65 33.28
CA PRO A 379 -7.99 -7.64 32.70
C PRO A 379 -7.98 -7.39 31.18
N ILE A 380 -8.99 -7.91 30.46
CA ILE A 380 -9.14 -7.71 29.01
C ILE A 380 -9.57 -6.27 28.72
N GLU A 381 -10.52 -5.75 29.46
CA GLU A 381 -10.98 -4.35 29.33
C GLU A 381 -9.85 -3.36 29.63
N THR A 382 -9.02 -3.64 30.64
CA THR A 382 -7.84 -2.82 30.95
C THR A 382 -6.84 -2.86 29.80
N ALA A 383 -6.53 -4.05 29.29
CA ALA A 383 -5.61 -4.20 28.18
C ALA A 383 -6.14 -3.56 26.87
N VAL A 384 -7.45 -3.61 26.65
CA VAL A 384 -8.11 -2.91 25.52
C VAL A 384 -7.99 -1.40 25.67
N LEU A 385 -8.18 -0.84 26.86
CA LEU A 385 -8.01 0.60 27.11
C LEU A 385 -6.57 1.05 26.92
N ASP A 386 -5.60 0.27 27.38
CA ASP A 386 -4.19 0.54 27.21
C ASP A 386 -3.79 0.48 25.71
N ALA A 387 -4.33 -0.48 24.97
CA ALA A 387 -4.11 -0.62 23.53
C ALA A 387 -4.80 0.50 22.71
N ALA A 388 -5.97 0.94 23.15
CA ALA A 388 -6.70 2.05 22.53
C ALA A 388 -5.98 3.38 22.74
N GLY A 389 -5.38 3.60 23.93
CA GLY A 389 -4.65 4.83 24.25
C GLY A 389 -5.50 6.10 23.98
N TRP A 390 -4.81 7.21 23.72
CA TRP A 390 -5.42 8.52 23.40
C TRP A 390 -5.60 8.78 21.90
N GLN A 391 -5.44 7.76 21.06
CA GLN A 391 -5.55 7.88 19.60
C GLN A 391 -6.70 7.01 19.09
N ARG A 392 -7.35 7.47 18.02
CA ARG A 392 -8.37 6.68 17.34
C ARG A 392 -7.74 5.39 16.79
N VAL A 393 -8.23 4.25 17.25
CA VAL A 393 -7.75 2.93 16.85
C VAL A 393 -8.91 2.07 16.35
N SER A 394 -8.64 1.20 15.37
CA SER A 394 -9.61 0.20 14.93
C SER A 394 -9.60 -1.01 15.86
N LEU A 395 -10.70 -1.78 15.85
CA LEU A 395 -10.80 -3.03 16.61
C LEU A 395 -9.65 -3.99 16.31
N GLU A 396 -9.24 -4.10 15.02
CA GLU A 396 -8.12 -4.93 14.59
C GLU A 396 -6.80 -4.48 15.22
N ARG A 397 -6.59 -3.18 15.32
CA ARG A 397 -5.37 -2.64 15.92
C ARG A 397 -5.30 -2.87 17.43
N ILE A 398 -6.46 -2.85 18.10
CA ILE A 398 -6.55 -3.24 19.52
C ILE A 398 -6.19 -4.72 19.66
N ALA A 399 -6.73 -5.60 18.80
CA ALA A 399 -6.43 -7.02 18.81
C ALA A 399 -4.95 -7.32 18.51
N ASP A 400 -4.37 -6.67 17.49
CA ASP A 400 -2.94 -6.81 17.15
C ASP A 400 -2.02 -6.34 18.29
N ALA A 401 -2.40 -5.29 19.00
CA ALA A 401 -1.67 -4.79 20.17
C ALA A 401 -1.71 -5.79 21.32
N LEU A 402 -2.85 -6.42 21.58
CA LEU A 402 -3.01 -7.46 22.60
C LEU A 402 -2.22 -8.72 22.26
N ASP A 403 -2.22 -9.16 21.00
CA ASP A 403 -1.39 -10.28 20.52
C ASP A 403 0.12 -9.99 20.71
N SER A 404 0.53 -8.73 20.56
CA SER A 404 1.93 -8.34 20.73
C SER A 404 2.43 -8.44 22.18
N VAL A 405 1.52 -8.40 23.15
CA VAL A 405 1.80 -8.45 24.60
C VAL A 405 1.56 -9.87 25.16
N GLN A 406 1.40 -10.88 24.29
CA GLN A 406 1.13 -12.28 24.64
C GLN A 406 -0.14 -12.52 25.48
N VAL A 407 -1.14 -11.68 25.33
CA VAL A 407 -2.48 -11.92 25.87
C VAL A 407 -3.23 -12.77 24.85
N ASP A 408 -3.38 -14.07 25.13
CA ASP A 408 -4.11 -15.01 24.27
C ASP A 408 -5.62 -14.78 24.39
N VAL A 409 -6.13 -13.82 23.58
CA VAL A 409 -7.54 -13.42 23.59
C VAL A 409 -8.11 -13.50 22.19
N SER A 410 -9.27 -14.12 22.03
CA SER A 410 -9.92 -14.20 20.72
C SER A 410 -10.44 -12.80 20.28
N LEU A 411 -10.53 -12.57 18.98
CA LEU A 411 -11.11 -11.33 18.43
C LEU A 411 -12.54 -11.10 18.94
N VAL A 412 -13.28 -12.16 19.24
CA VAL A 412 -14.63 -12.11 19.80
C VAL A 412 -14.61 -11.54 21.22
N ASP A 413 -13.64 -11.96 22.02
CA ASP A 413 -13.49 -11.45 23.40
C ASP A 413 -13.07 -9.98 23.41
N VAL A 414 -12.18 -9.59 22.49
CA VAL A 414 -11.78 -8.19 22.30
C VAL A 414 -12.97 -7.36 21.87
N ALA A 415 -13.77 -7.80 20.90
CA ALA A 415 -14.96 -7.11 20.44
C ALA A 415 -16.02 -6.99 21.57
N ALA A 416 -16.19 -8.03 22.39
CA ALA A 416 -17.09 -8.00 23.54
C ALA A 416 -16.62 -7.01 24.61
N ALA A 417 -15.31 -6.97 24.90
CA ALA A 417 -14.72 -6.02 25.85
C ALA A 417 -14.87 -4.57 25.36
N VAL A 418 -14.59 -4.31 24.07
CA VAL A 418 -14.81 -3.00 23.44
C VAL A 418 -16.28 -2.57 23.55
N GLY A 419 -17.22 -3.47 23.26
CA GLY A 419 -18.66 -3.20 23.40
C GLY A 419 -19.06 -2.82 24.83
N ARG A 420 -18.55 -3.55 25.84
CA ARG A 420 -18.77 -3.21 27.26
C ARG A 420 -18.17 -1.86 27.64
N LEU A 421 -16.96 -1.57 27.17
CA LEU A 421 -16.28 -0.28 27.41
C LEU A 421 -17.02 0.89 26.77
N CYS A 422 -17.55 0.71 25.55
CA CYS A 422 -18.42 1.70 24.91
C CYS A 422 -19.72 1.92 25.70
N HIS A 423 -20.36 0.84 26.18
CA HIS A 423 -21.57 0.95 27.00
C HIS A 423 -21.32 1.65 28.36
N ARG A 424 -20.14 1.47 28.93
CA ARG A 424 -19.69 2.16 30.19
C ARG A 424 -19.15 3.56 29.92
N GLY A 425 -19.12 4.02 28.67
CA GLY A 425 -18.61 5.32 28.27
C GLY A 425 -17.09 5.50 28.45
N ALA A 426 -16.35 4.41 28.62
CA ALA A 426 -14.89 4.41 28.69
C ALA A 426 -14.21 4.47 27.32
N LEU A 427 -14.93 4.02 26.27
CA LEU A 427 -14.57 4.20 24.87
C LEU A 427 -15.72 4.90 24.13
N VAL A 428 -15.39 5.67 23.11
CA VAL A 428 -16.36 6.22 22.14
C VAL A 428 -16.04 5.65 20.77
N GLU A 429 -17.06 5.09 20.12
CA GLU A 429 -17.00 4.65 18.75
C GLU A 429 -17.46 5.79 17.81
N ARG A 430 -16.67 6.06 16.77
CA ARG A 430 -17.06 6.95 15.67
C ARG A 430 -16.58 6.33 14.35
N GLU A 431 -17.50 5.97 13.48
CA GLU A 431 -17.20 5.45 12.14
C GLU A 431 -16.24 4.23 12.13
N GLY A 432 -16.42 3.32 13.11
CA GLY A 432 -15.56 2.12 13.23
C GLY A 432 -14.19 2.35 13.91
N TRP A 433 -13.98 3.54 14.50
CA TRP A 433 -12.80 3.88 15.29
C TRP A 433 -13.16 4.06 16.76
N PHE A 434 -12.29 3.62 17.63
CA PHE A 434 -12.46 3.69 19.08
C PHE A 434 -11.43 4.65 19.68
N GLU A 435 -11.89 5.47 20.63
CA GLU A 435 -11.07 6.45 21.33
C GLU A 435 -11.41 6.38 22.82
N ALA A 436 -10.39 6.29 23.69
CA ALA A 436 -10.60 6.28 25.11
C ALA A 436 -11.09 7.65 25.59
N THR A 437 -12.19 7.67 26.34
CA THR A 437 -12.68 8.89 26.98
C THR A 437 -11.85 9.15 28.24
N GLY A 438 -11.08 10.25 28.25
CA GLY A 438 -10.36 10.67 29.44
C GLY A 438 -11.29 10.80 30.62
N ARG A 439 -11.19 9.95 31.61
CA ARG A 439 -11.70 10.27 32.93
C ARG A 439 -10.79 11.34 33.51
N GLY A 440 -11.35 12.51 33.69
CA GLY A 440 -10.81 13.47 34.65
C GLY A 440 -10.60 12.78 35.99
N SER A 441 -9.46 13.06 36.56
CA SER A 441 -8.93 12.68 37.86
C SER A 441 -9.97 12.42 38.95
#